data_fcfbfae4ad113d9abbeb510f58d6c35c
#
_entry.id   fcfbfae4ad113d9abbeb510f58d6c35c
#
_cell.length_a   1.000
_cell.length_b   1.000
_cell.length_c   1.000
_cell.angle_alpha   90.00
_cell.angle_beta   90.00
_cell.angle_gamma   90.00
#
_symmetry.space_group_name_H-M   'P 1'
#
loop_
_entity.id
_entity.type
_entity.pdbx_description
1 polymer ?
#
loop_
_entity_poly.entity_id
_entity_poly.type
_entity_poly.pdbx_seq_one_letter_code
_entity_poly.pdbx_strand_id
1 'polypeptide(L)'
;MPKLVTWMNNQRVGELTKLANGAHTFKYAPEWLASRYARPLSLSLPLQRGNITSDAVFNFFDNLLPDSPIVRDRIVKRYHAKSRQPFDLLSEIGRDSVGAVTLLPENETITRPIMAWEKLTEARLEEVLTAYKADIPLGMIREENDFRISVAGAQEKTALLRIGNDWRSEEHTSELQ
;
A
#
# COMPACT_ATOMS: atom_id res chain seq x y z
N MET A 1 -12.38 -18.48 1.65
CA MET A 1 -12.19 -17.37 0.70
C MET A 1 -11.05 -16.52 1.23
N PRO A 2 -10.09 -16.09 0.40
CA PRO A 2 -9.00 -15.26 0.85
C PRO A 2 -9.49 -13.88 1.27
N LYS A 3 -8.93 -13.36 2.36
CA LYS A 3 -9.30 -12.07 2.95
C LYS A 3 -8.06 -11.23 3.22
N LEU A 4 -8.22 -9.93 3.08
CA LEU A 4 -7.26 -8.93 3.53
C LEU A 4 -7.93 -8.04 4.59
N VAL A 5 -7.28 -7.90 5.72
CA VAL A 5 -7.72 -6.97 6.76
C VAL A 5 -7.26 -5.57 6.42
N THR A 6 -8.21 -4.66 6.39
CA THR A 6 -7.97 -3.25 6.09
C THR A 6 -7.81 -2.48 7.39
N TRP A 7 -6.73 -1.74 7.49
CA TRP A 7 -6.36 -0.93 8.66
C TRP A 7 -6.27 0.55 8.29
N MET A 8 -6.51 1.41 9.26
CA MET A 8 -6.31 2.85 9.17
C MET A 8 -5.88 3.38 10.54
N ASN A 9 -4.73 4.06 10.61
CA ASN A 9 -4.16 4.54 11.88
C ASN A 9 -4.08 3.44 12.95
N ASN A 10 -3.62 2.24 12.59
CA ASN A 10 -3.52 1.06 13.45
C ASN A 10 -4.86 0.56 14.02
N GLN A 11 -5.98 0.98 13.44
CA GLN A 11 -7.31 0.49 13.79
C GLN A 11 -7.85 -0.38 12.66
N ARG A 12 -8.41 -1.52 13.02
CA ARG A 12 -9.06 -2.43 12.06
C ARG A 12 -10.35 -1.78 11.55
N VAL A 13 -10.38 -1.52 10.24
CA VAL A 13 -11.52 -0.88 9.58
C VAL A 13 -12.50 -1.90 9.02
N GLY A 14 -11.98 -2.98 8.45
CA GLY A 14 -12.82 -4.00 7.82
C GLY A 14 -12.04 -5.05 7.08
N GLU A 15 -12.73 -5.80 6.23
CA GLU A 15 -12.18 -6.92 5.47
C GLU A 15 -12.55 -6.81 3.99
N LEU A 16 -11.53 -6.88 3.14
CA LEU A 16 -11.68 -7.09 1.70
C LEU A 16 -11.66 -8.58 1.41
N THR A 17 -12.64 -9.09 0.70
CA THR A 17 -12.73 -10.51 0.32
C THR A 17 -12.83 -10.63 -1.20
N LYS A 18 -12.07 -11.56 -1.78
CA LYS A 18 -12.21 -11.98 -3.17
C LYS A 18 -13.08 -13.23 -3.25
N LEU A 19 -14.19 -13.14 -3.97
CA LEU A 19 -15.10 -14.24 -4.19
C LEU A 19 -14.58 -15.20 -5.27
N ALA A 20 -15.13 -16.40 -5.34
CA ALA A 20 -14.75 -17.43 -6.32
C ALA A 20 -14.97 -16.99 -7.78
N ASN A 21 -15.95 -16.13 -8.03
CA ASN A 21 -16.25 -15.54 -9.34
C ASN A 21 -15.36 -14.32 -9.67
N GLY A 22 -14.39 -13.99 -8.82
CA GLY A 22 -13.48 -12.85 -9.00
C GLY A 22 -14.03 -11.51 -8.50
N ALA A 23 -15.29 -11.42 -8.08
CA ALA A 23 -15.86 -10.21 -7.50
C ALA A 23 -15.22 -9.88 -6.14
N HIS A 24 -15.20 -8.60 -5.80
CA HIS A 24 -14.68 -8.11 -4.54
C HIS A 24 -15.83 -7.68 -3.64
N THR A 25 -15.73 -8.00 -2.36
CA THR A 25 -16.66 -7.52 -1.34
C THR A 25 -15.90 -6.91 -0.19
N PHE A 26 -16.49 -5.91 0.45
CA PHE A 26 -15.92 -5.27 1.63
C PHE A 26 -16.94 -5.30 2.77
N LYS A 27 -16.46 -5.56 3.99
CA LYS A 27 -17.28 -5.52 5.20
C LYS A 27 -16.57 -4.70 6.26
N TYR A 28 -17.24 -3.67 6.76
CA TYR A 28 -16.72 -2.92 7.90
C TYR A 28 -16.71 -3.76 9.17
N ALA A 29 -15.66 -3.62 9.97
CA ALA A 29 -15.57 -4.27 11.27
C ALA A 29 -16.58 -3.67 12.25
N PRO A 30 -17.25 -4.48 13.09
CA PRO A 30 -18.20 -3.96 14.08
C PRO A 30 -17.57 -2.95 15.04
N GLU A 31 -16.34 -3.20 15.46
CA GLU A 31 -15.56 -2.31 16.33
C GLU A 31 -15.26 -0.95 15.66
N TRP A 32 -15.02 -0.95 14.34
CA TRP A 32 -14.88 0.30 13.59
C TRP A 32 -16.19 1.07 13.53
N LEU A 33 -17.30 0.39 13.21
CA LEU A 33 -18.63 1.02 13.14
C LEU A 33 -19.08 1.60 14.49
N ALA A 34 -18.61 1.04 15.61
CA ALA A 34 -18.90 1.53 16.97
C ALA A 34 -17.93 2.63 17.43
N SER A 35 -16.82 2.86 16.70
CA SER A 35 -15.81 3.84 17.06
C SER A 35 -16.31 5.28 16.85
N ARG A 36 -15.96 6.17 17.76
CA ARG A 36 -16.16 7.63 17.57
C ARG A 36 -15.34 8.20 16.41
N TYR A 37 -14.33 7.48 15.95
CA TYR A 37 -13.48 7.86 14.84
C TYR A 37 -13.92 7.20 13.52
N ALA A 38 -15.05 6.46 13.55
CA ALA A 38 -15.59 5.80 12.38
C ALA A 38 -15.79 6.80 11.24
N ARG A 39 -15.20 6.50 10.11
CA ARG A 39 -15.41 7.22 8.87
C ARG A 39 -15.40 6.23 7.71
N PRO A 40 -16.11 6.51 6.62
CA PRO A 40 -16.08 5.65 5.45
C PRO A 40 -14.69 5.68 4.81
N LEU A 41 -14.31 4.57 4.17
CA LEU A 41 -13.09 4.52 3.34
C LEU A 41 -13.19 5.49 2.16
N SER A 42 -14.38 5.64 1.62
CA SER A 42 -14.72 6.50 0.50
C SER A 42 -16.20 6.88 0.56
N LEU A 43 -16.57 7.95 -0.12
CA LEU A 43 -18.00 8.30 -0.33
C LEU A 43 -18.76 7.18 -1.05
N SER A 44 -18.09 6.42 -1.91
CA SER A 44 -18.66 5.26 -2.61
C SER A 44 -18.75 4.00 -1.76
N LEU A 45 -18.11 3.99 -0.58
CA LEU A 45 -18.12 2.90 0.40
C LEU A 45 -18.62 3.41 1.76
N PRO A 46 -19.91 3.81 1.86
CA PRO A 46 -20.47 4.38 3.09
C PRO A 46 -20.43 3.38 4.24
N LEU A 47 -20.42 3.91 5.48
CA LEU A 47 -20.50 3.07 6.67
C LEU A 47 -21.82 2.33 6.68
N GLN A 48 -21.76 1.01 6.68
CA GLN A 48 -22.95 0.15 6.78
C GLN A 48 -22.61 -1.18 7.43
N ARG A 49 -23.62 -1.83 7.99
CA ARG A 49 -23.53 -3.21 8.45
C ARG A 49 -23.66 -4.17 7.26
N GLY A 50 -22.97 -5.31 7.34
CA GLY A 50 -23.01 -6.33 6.28
C GLY A 50 -22.00 -6.06 5.16
N ASN A 51 -22.11 -6.87 4.11
CA ASN A 51 -21.18 -6.80 2.97
C ASN A 51 -21.60 -5.70 1.98
N ILE A 52 -20.63 -4.97 1.49
CA ILE A 52 -20.73 -4.11 0.31
C ILE A 52 -20.27 -4.96 -0.89
N THR A 53 -21.16 -5.10 -1.88
CA THR A 53 -20.95 -5.99 -3.05
C THR A 53 -20.97 -5.24 -4.38
N SER A 54 -20.93 -3.92 -4.34
CA SER A 54 -20.93 -3.08 -5.55
C SER A 54 -19.55 -2.99 -6.19
N ASP A 55 -19.48 -2.61 -7.46
CA ASP A 55 -18.26 -2.36 -8.20
C ASP A 55 -17.39 -1.26 -7.55
N ALA A 56 -17.99 -0.42 -6.69
CA ALA A 56 -17.27 0.58 -5.91
C ALA A 56 -16.18 -0.05 -5.03
N VAL A 57 -16.36 -1.29 -4.58
CA VAL A 57 -15.33 -2.02 -3.81
C VAL A 57 -14.12 -2.25 -4.69
N PHE A 58 -14.30 -2.85 -5.87
CA PHE A 58 -13.21 -3.06 -6.82
C PHE A 58 -12.51 -1.75 -7.15
N ASN A 59 -13.26 -0.74 -7.56
CA ASN A 59 -12.74 0.55 -8.00
C ASN A 59 -11.94 1.26 -6.90
N PHE A 60 -12.41 1.23 -5.65
CA PHE A 60 -11.68 1.83 -4.54
C PHE A 60 -10.31 1.19 -4.33
N PHE A 61 -10.26 -0.14 -4.27
CA PHE A 61 -9.00 -0.84 -4.03
C PHE A 61 -8.08 -0.84 -5.26
N ASP A 62 -8.64 -0.79 -6.47
CA ASP A 62 -7.88 -0.63 -7.70
C ASP A 62 -7.16 0.73 -7.78
N ASN A 63 -7.80 1.79 -7.29
CA ASN A 63 -7.22 3.14 -7.22
C ASN A 63 -6.06 3.28 -6.21
N LEU A 64 -5.82 2.28 -5.37
CA LEU A 64 -4.63 2.24 -4.50
C LEU A 64 -3.39 1.73 -5.25
N LEU A 65 -3.54 1.28 -6.48
CA LEU A 65 -2.50 0.66 -7.30
C LEU A 65 -2.09 1.59 -8.45
N PRO A 66 -0.89 1.39 -9.01
CA PRO A 66 -0.47 2.12 -10.20
C PRO A 66 -1.41 1.89 -11.38
N ASP A 67 -1.70 2.95 -12.14
CA ASP A 67 -2.56 2.87 -13.33
C ASP A 67 -1.88 2.14 -14.49
N SER A 68 -0.54 2.20 -14.58
CA SER A 68 0.22 1.62 -15.67
C SER A 68 0.19 0.08 -15.66
N PRO A 69 -0.32 -0.58 -16.71
CA PRO A 69 -0.29 -2.04 -16.83
C PRO A 69 1.13 -2.61 -16.77
N ILE A 70 2.11 -1.87 -17.30
CA ILE A 70 3.52 -2.27 -17.30
C ILE A 70 4.05 -2.34 -15.87
N VAL A 71 3.71 -1.36 -15.03
CA VAL A 71 4.11 -1.34 -13.63
C VAL A 71 3.43 -2.49 -12.87
N ARG A 72 2.14 -2.73 -13.10
CA ARG A 72 1.43 -3.87 -12.49
C ARG A 72 2.05 -5.21 -12.88
N ASP A 73 2.46 -5.38 -14.15
CA ASP A 73 3.16 -6.60 -14.59
C ASP A 73 4.48 -6.82 -13.89
N ARG A 74 5.20 -5.75 -13.63
CA ARG A 74 6.45 -5.82 -12.87
C ARG A 74 6.20 -6.23 -11.42
N ILE A 75 5.16 -5.68 -10.78
CA ILE A 75 4.73 -6.09 -9.43
C ILE A 75 4.36 -7.57 -9.43
N VAL A 76 3.54 -8.04 -10.38
CA VAL A 76 3.17 -9.46 -10.51
C VAL A 76 4.41 -10.34 -10.58
N LYS A 77 5.37 -9.98 -11.44
CA LYS A 77 6.61 -10.78 -11.62
C LYS A 77 7.50 -10.77 -10.38
N ARG A 78 7.66 -9.60 -9.76
CA ARG A 78 8.58 -9.42 -8.62
C ARG A 78 8.07 -10.11 -7.36
N TYR A 79 6.77 -9.94 -7.06
CA TYR A 79 6.17 -10.46 -5.83
C TYR A 79 5.39 -11.75 -6.03
N HIS A 80 5.44 -12.33 -7.24
CA HIS A 80 4.72 -13.55 -7.60
C HIS A 80 3.21 -13.47 -7.35
N ALA A 81 2.62 -12.27 -7.51
CA ALA A 81 1.20 -12.08 -7.36
C ALA A 81 0.42 -12.95 -8.37
N LYS A 82 -0.73 -13.45 -7.98
CA LYS A 82 -1.52 -14.39 -8.78
C LYS A 82 -2.10 -13.76 -10.05
N SER A 83 -2.39 -12.47 -10.02
CA SER A 83 -2.90 -11.72 -11.16
C SER A 83 -2.71 -10.22 -10.98
N ARG A 84 -3.11 -9.41 -11.99
CA ARG A 84 -3.13 -7.94 -11.91
C ARG A 84 -4.33 -7.38 -11.13
N GLN A 85 -5.23 -8.23 -10.64
CA GLN A 85 -6.41 -7.77 -9.92
C GLN A 85 -6.04 -7.13 -8.57
N PRO A 86 -6.81 -6.14 -8.11
CA PRO A 86 -6.50 -5.40 -6.88
C PRO A 86 -6.22 -6.29 -5.68
N PHE A 87 -7.07 -7.28 -5.43
CA PHE A 87 -6.88 -8.19 -4.32
C PHE A 87 -5.54 -8.91 -4.36
N ASP A 88 -5.17 -9.45 -5.53
CA ASP A 88 -3.95 -10.25 -5.68
C ASP A 88 -2.69 -9.41 -5.56
N LEU A 89 -2.69 -8.16 -6.08
CA LEU A 89 -1.58 -7.24 -5.92
C LEU A 89 -1.48 -6.73 -4.48
N LEU A 90 -2.61 -6.33 -3.88
CA LEU A 90 -2.63 -5.81 -2.51
C LEU A 90 -2.34 -6.89 -1.46
N SER A 91 -2.49 -8.18 -1.79
CA SER A 91 -2.03 -9.27 -0.92
C SER A 91 -0.51 -9.24 -0.73
N GLU A 92 0.22 -8.76 -1.72
CA GLU A 92 1.68 -8.73 -1.71
C GLU A 92 2.23 -7.37 -1.24
N ILE A 93 1.63 -6.27 -1.71
CA ILE A 93 2.15 -4.92 -1.50
C ILE A 93 1.23 -4.02 -0.66
N GLY A 94 0.09 -4.51 -0.19
CA GLY A 94 -0.91 -3.72 0.53
C GLY A 94 -0.46 -3.21 1.90
N ARG A 95 0.63 -3.74 2.44
CA ARG A 95 1.26 -3.23 3.67
C ARG A 95 1.67 -1.77 3.52
N ASP A 96 2.20 -1.41 2.37
CA ASP A 96 2.70 -0.08 2.02
C ASP A 96 1.85 0.57 0.93
N SER A 97 0.53 0.41 1.00
CA SER A 97 -0.37 1.00 0.01
C SER A 97 -0.44 2.53 0.12
N VAL A 98 -0.90 3.14 -0.96
CA VAL A 98 -1.06 4.58 -1.05
C VAL A 98 -2.10 5.10 -0.05
N GLY A 99 -1.76 6.18 0.66
CA GLY A 99 -2.67 6.87 1.55
C GLY A 99 -2.69 6.33 2.98
N ALA A 100 -3.85 6.41 3.63
CA ALA A 100 -4.00 6.08 5.05
C ALA A 100 -4.39 4.62 5.29
N VAL A 101 -4.48 3.81 4.25
CA VAL A 101 -5.01 2.44 4.30
C VAL A 101 -3.87 1.44 4.18
N THR A 102 -3.81 0.50 5.10
CA THR A 102 -2.90 -0.64 5.07
C THR A 102 -3.71 -1.93 4.95
N LEU A 103 -3.29 -2.84 4.08
CA LEU A 103 -3.93 -4.14 3.89
C LEU A 103 -2.96 -5.25 4.26
N LEU A 104 -3.41 -6.13 5.14
CA LEU A 104 -2.63 -7.26 5.61
C LEU A 104 -3.43 -8.56 5.50
N PRO A 105 -2.79 -9.70 5.25
CA PRO A 105 -3.41 -11.00 5.42
C PRO A 105 -4.05 -11.17 6.80
N GLU A 106 -5.10 -11.99 6.90
CA GLU A 106 -5.90 -12.16 8.12
C GLU A 106 -5.06 -12.58 9.36
N ASN A 107 -3.95 -13.25 9.13
CA ASN A 107 -3.07 -13.75 10.21
C ASN A 107 -1.97 -12.74 10.61
N GLU A 108 -1.93 -11.59 9.99
CA GLU A 108 -0.94 -10.57 10.28
C GLU A 108 -1.54 -9.40 11.05
N THR A 109 -0.75 -8.85 11.97
CA THR A 109 -1.11 -7.65 12.72
C THR A 109 -0.15 -6.52 12.37
N ILE A 110 -0.60 -5.27 12.51
CA ILE A 110 0.28 -4.13 12.39
C ILE A 110 1.24 -4.14 13.57
N THR A 111 2.47 -4.50 13.31
CA THR A 111 3.59 -4.11 14.17
C THR A 111 3.93 -2.67 13.80
N ARG A 112 3.99 -1.77 14.78
CA ARG A 112 4.46 -0.40 14.52
C ARG A 112 5.85 -0.51 13.91
N PRO A 113 6.07 -0.07 12.67
CA PRO A 113 7.42 -0.01 12.15
C PRO A 113 8.19 0.95 13.05
N ILE A 114 9.34 0.52 13.54
CA ILE A 114 10.34 1.45 14.05
C ILE A 114 10.80 2.19 12.80
N MET A 115 10.39 3.45 12.64
CA MET A 115 10.83 4.25 11.51
C MET A 115 12.33 4.49 11.68
N ALA A 116 13.13 3.68 11.01
CA ALA A 116 14.55 3.90 10.88
C ALA A 116 14.78 4.88 9.72
N TRP A 117 15.65 5.86 9.94
CA TRP A 117 15.98 6.87 8.95
C TRP A 117 17.46 6.82 8.64
N GLU A 118 17.79 6.55 7.40
CA GLU A 118 19.17 6.66 6.92
C GLU A 118 19.48 8.11 6.54
N LYS A 119 20.60 8.63 7.04
CA LYS A 119 21.12 9.92 6.61
C LYS A 119 21.75 9.79 5.23
N LEU A 120 21.23 10.54 4.28
CA LEU A 120 21.79 10.59 2.93
C LEU A 120 23.00 11.52 2.88
N THR A 121 24.09 11.04 2.31
CA THR A 121 25.19 11.90 1.85
C THR A 121 24.76 12.67 0.61
N GLU A 122 25.42 13.78 0.28
CA GLU A 122 25.14 14.54 -0.95
C GLU A 122 25.27 13.67 -2.20
N ALA A 123 26.30 12.80 -2.25
CA ALA A 123 26.50 11.87 -3.36
C ALA A 123 25.33 10.85 -3.47
N ARG A 124 24.86 10.32 -2.34
CA ARG A 124 23.72 9.39 -2.34
C ARG A 124 22.41 10.08 -2.71
N LEU A 125 22.21 11.32 -2.26
CA LEU A 125 21.07 12.14 -2.64
C LEU A 125 21.06 12.41 -4.16
N GLU A 126 22.22 12.76 -4.73
CA GLU A 126 22.36 12.97 -6.17
C GLU A 126 22.09 11.68 -6.97
N GLU A 127 22.59 10.54 -6.50
CA GLU A 127 22.34 9.23 -7.10
C GLU A 127 20.84 8.91 -7.09
N VAL A 128 20.18 9.08 -5.95
CA VAL A 128 18.72 8.89 -5.80
C VAL A 128 17.96 9.79 -6.76
N LEU A 129 18.23 11.10 -6.77
CA LEU A 129 17.54 12.05 -7.64
C LEU A 129 17.85 11.84 -9.12
N THR A 130 19.04 11.35 -9.47
CA THR A 130 19.42 11.03 -10.85
C THR A 130 18.73 9.76 -11.34
N ALA A 131 18.61 8.75 -10.49
CA ALA A 131 17.86 7.54 -10.80
C ALA A 131 16.37 7.83 -11.08
N TYR A 132 15.82 8.89 -10.47
CA TYR A 132 14.47 9.38 -10.78
C TYR A 132 14.34 10.03 -12.15
N LYS A 133 15.39 10.57 -12.72
CA LYS A 133 15.41 11.17 -14.08
C LYS A 133 15.71 10.16 -15.18
N ALA A 134 16.34 9.04 -14.84
CA ALA A 134 16.54 7.96 -15.78
C ALA A 134 15.21 7.23 -15.96
N ASP A 135 14.91 6.75 -17.19
CA ASP A 135 13.70 5.94 -17.52
C ASP A 135 13.61 4.58 -16.75
N ILE A 136 14.28 4.50 -15.63
CA ILE A 136 14.18 3.39 -14.69
C ILE A 136 13.00 3.70 -13.77
N PRO A 137 11.88 2.98 -13.88
CA PRO A 137 10.74 3.23 -13.03
C PRO A 137 11.13 3.14 -11.55
N LEU A 138 10.80 4.18 -10.83
CA LEU A 138 10.98 4.34 -9.41
C LEU A 138 10.43 3.16 -8.62
N GLY A 139 11.21 2.63 -7.75
CA GLY A 139 11.00 1.36 -7.07
C GLY A 139 11.93 0.26 -7.58
N MET A 140 12.78 0.57 -8.58
CA MET A 140 13.83 -0.33 -9.06
C MET A 140 15.25 0.19 -8.79
N ILE A 141 15.42 1.15 -7.90
CA ILE A 141 16.73 1.47 -7.35
C ILE A 141 17.20 0.22 -6.58
N ARG A 142 18.38 -0.20 -6.90
CA ARG A 142 19.02 -1.51 -6.68
C ARG A 142 19.14 -2.05 -5.25
N GLU A 143 18.24 -1.76 -4.35
CA GLU A 143 18.18 -2.49 -3.08
C GLU A 143 16.99 -3.43 -3.14
N GLU A 144 17.26 -4.71 -3.08
CA GLU A 144 16.38 -5.81 -3.48
C GLU A 144 15.05 -5.94 -2.73
N ASN A 145 14.76 -5.05 -1.76
CA ASN A 145 13.61 -5.20 -0.87
C ASN A 145 12.63 -4.01 -0.79
N ASP A 146 12.89 -2.86 -1.44
CA ASP A 146 12.14 -1.63 -1.18
C ASP A 146 11.33 -1.11 -2.38
N PHE A 147 10.43 -1.92 -2.92
CA PHE A 147 9.39 -1.36 -3.77
C PHE A 147 8.26 -0.81 -2.89
N ARG A 148 8.09 0.52 -2.88
CA ARG A 148 6.99 1.19 -2.18
C ARG A 148 6.16 2.02 -3.14
N ILE A 149 4.86 1.87 -3.02
CA ILE A 149 3.89 2.81 -3.57
C ILE A 149 3.58 3.84 -2.48
N SER A 150 4.55 4.69 -2.14
CA SER A 150 4.38 5.63 -1.03
C SER A 150 3.60 6.89 -1.39
N VAL A 151 3.52 7.25 -2.67
CA VAL A 151 2.89 8.50 -3.11
C VAL A 151 2.06 8.28 -4.36
N ALA A 152 0.77 8.58 -4.30
CA ALA A 152 -0.15 8.47 -5.44
C ALA A 152 0.14 9.49 -6.54
N GLY A 153 -0.09 9.11 -7.78
CA GLY A 153 -0.09 9.98 -8.95
C GLY A 153 0.61 9.38 -10.16
N ALA A 154 0.31 9.95 -11.32
CA ALA A 154 0.82 9.49 -12.62
C ALA A 154 2.30 9.80 -12.85
N GLN A 155 2.87 10.75 -12.10
CA GLN A 155 4.28 11.11 -12.19
C GLN A 155 5.09 10.41 -11.11
N GLU A 156 6.33 10.12 -11.41
CA GLU A 156 7.27 9.56 -10.45
C GLU A 156 7.55 10.55 -9.32
N LYS A 157 7.56 10.05 -8.09
CA LYS A 157 7.71 10.85 -6.87
C LYS A 157 8.51 10.09 -5.84
N THR A 158 9.27 10.82 -5.03
CA THR A 158 9.90 10.29 -3.82
C THR A 158 9.62 11.19 -2.64
N ALA A 159 9.67 10.63 -1.46
CA ALA A 159 9.58 11.39 -0.21
C ALA A 159 10.91 11.31 0.52
N LEU A 160 11.45 12.46 0.87
CA LEU A 160 12.66 12.59 1.69
C LEU A 160 12.33 13.44 2.92
N LEU A 161 12.86 13.04 4.07
CA LEU A 161 12.74 13.80 5.30
C LEU A 161 13.94 14.71 5.48
N ARG A 162 13.71 16.00 5.76
CA ARG A 162 14.77 16.95 6.12
C ARG A 162 14.72 17.25 7.61
N ILE A 163 15.83 16.97 8.30
CA ILE A 163 15.99 17.33 9.72
C ILE A 163 17.23 18.24 9.83
N GLY A 164 16.99 19.52 10.12
CA GLY A 164 18.05 20.53 10.08
C GLY A 164 18.61 20.69 8.67
N ASN A 165 19.90 20.42 8.49
CA ASN A 165 20.56 20.45 7.17
C ASN A 165 20.73 19.07 6.53
N ASP A 166 20.28 18.01 7.19
CA ASP A 166 20.46 16.64 6.74
C ASP A 166 19.21 16.12 6.02
N TRP A 167 19.39 15.50 4.87
CA TRP A 167 18.39 14.73 4.17
C TRP A 167 18.43 13.27 4.63
N ARG A 168 17.26 12.66 4.74
CA ARG A 168 17.09 11.27 5.18
C ARG A 168 16.08 10.55 4.28
N SER A 169 16.41 9.30 3.95
CA SER A 169 15.44 8.33 3.43
C SER A 169 14.93 7.45 4.56
N GLU A 170 13.74 6.93 4.40
CA GLU A 170 13.23 5.91 5.31
C GLU A 170 13.98 4.60 5.04
N GLU A 171 14.62 4.05 6.08
CA GLU A 171 15.27 2.75 6.03
C GLU A 171 14.27 1.68 6.47
N HIS A 172 14.08 0.64 5.66
CA HIS A 172 13.37 -0.54 6.06
C HIS A 172 14.31 -1.57 6.64
N THR A 173 14.28 -1.72 7.94
CA THR A 173 14.74 -2.96 8.54
C THR A 173 13.67 -4.02 8.31
N SER A 174 13.86 -4.82 7.28
CA SER A 174 13.22 -6.13 7.15
C SER A 174 13.86 -7.07 8.17
N GLU A 175 13.58 -6.88 9.45
CA GLU A 175 13.85 -7.92 10.43
C GLU A 175 12.57 -8.74 10.58
N LEU A 176 12.44 -9.71 9.69
CA LEU A 176 11.72 -10.94 9.97
C LEU A 176 12.72 -11.88 10.63
N GLN A 177 12.67 -11.96 11.93
CA GLN A 177 13.06 -13.16 12.67
C GLN A 177 11.83 -13.86 13.17
#